data_5e3e38081ba6a4adffeaab959332b49c
#
_entry.id   5e3e38081ba6a4adffeaab959332b49c
#
_cell.length_a   1.000
_cell.length_b   1.000
_cell.length_c   1.000
_cell.angle_alpha   90.00
_cell.angle_beta   90.00
_cell.angle_gamma   90.00
#
_symmetry.space_group_name_H-M   'P 1'
#
loop_
_entity.id
_entity.type
_entity.pdbx_description
1 polymer ?
#
loop_
_entity_poly.entity_id
_entity_poly.type
_entity_poly.pdbx_seq_one_letter_code
_entity_poly.pdbx_strand_id
1 'polypeptide(L)'
;MAEYIKVPAGVYDMVTRCMEQEFPDHVAIRYVAEDGKTVVEKKYREYAQDIRRMVAYLKAEVPDIKGRRIVLLSRNCYEFCVASFGIILAGGVLVTLNQKKTWEELEYELGLVEPALILNSRLM
;
A
#
# COMPACT_ATOMS: atom_id res chain seq x y z
N MET A 1 -9.40 7.29 33.43
CA MET A 1 -8.49 8.21 32.71
C MET A 1 -8.30 7.69 31.29
N ALA A 2 -8.44 8.55 30.31
CA ALA A 2 -8.25 8.15 28.93
C ALA A 2 -6.77 7.86 28.67
N GLU A 3 -6.49 6.69 28.08
CA GLU A 3 -5.16 6.39 27.60
C GLU A 3 -5.03 6.93 26.18
N TYR A 4 -3.99 7.70 25.96
CA TYR A 4 -3.72 8.25 24.64
C TYR A 4 -2.80 7.33 23.87
N ILE A 5 -3.23 6.91 22.69
CA ILE A 5 -2.38 6.18 21.77
C ILE A 5 -1.32 7.17 21.26
N LYS A 6 -0.06 6.79 21.40
CA LYS A 6 1.03 7.60 20.87
C LYS A 6 0.96 7.61 19.36
N VAL A 7 0.86 8.81 18.78
CA VAL A 7 0.81 8.98 17.33
C VAL A 7 2.10 8.44 16.71
N PRO A 8 2.01 7.60 15.65
CA PRO A 8 3.21 7.09 14.99
C PRO A 8 4.03 8.22 14.35
N ALA A 9 5.35 8.07 14.40
CA ALA A 9 6.28 9.03 13.81
C ALA A 9 6.35 8.93 12.28
N GLY A 10 5.84 7.85 11.70
CA GLY A 10 5.80 7.61 10.27
C GLY A 10 5.33 6.20 9.97
N VAL A 11 5.39 5.78 8.72
CA VAL A 11 4.89 4.46 8.31
C VAL A 11 5.70 3.34 8.96
N TYR A 12 7.02 3.49 9.06
CA TYR A 12 7.86 2.48 9.71
C TYR A 12 7.43 2.25 11.17
N ASP A 13 7.28 3.32 11.93
CA ASP A 13 6.84 3.24 13.33
C ASP A 13 5.41 2.69 13.43
N MET A 14 4.53 3.08 12.51
CA MET A 14 3.16 2.58 12.48
C MET A 14 3.12 1.06 12.26
N VAL A 15 3.89 0.55 11.32
CA VAL A 15 3.93 -0.91 11.05
C VAL A 15 4.60 -1.65 12.19
N THR A 16 5.79 -1.22 12.63
CA THR A 16 6.59 -1.96 13.61
C THR A 16 6.01 -1.88 15.00
N ARG A 17 5.61 -0.70 15.45
CA ARG A 17 5.13 -0.51 16.82
C ARG A 17 3.63 -0.70 16.94
N CYS A 18 2.85 0.01 16.13
CA CYS A 18 1.39 -0.01 16.30
C CYS A 18 0.78 -1.32 15.78
N MET A 19 1.14 -1.75 14.59
CA MET A 19 0.52 -2.94 13.98
C MET A 19 1.07 -4.25 14.52
N GLU A 20 2.38 -4.34 14.70
CA GLU A 20 3.02 -5.61 15.05
C GLU A 20 3.16 -5.83 16.55
N GLN A 21 3.30 -4.77 17.33
CA GLN A 21 3.58 -4.87 18.78
C GLN A 21 2.39 -4.51 19.65
N GLU A 22 1.77 -3.34 19.42
CA GLU A 22 0.72 -2.85 20.33
C GLU A 22 -0.67 -3.42 20.00
N PHE A 23 -1.04 -3.49 18.72
CA PHE A 23 -2.40 -3.85 18.30
C PHE A 23 -2.47 -4.98 17.27
N PRO A 24 -1.65 -6.05 17.40
CA PRO A 24 -1.58 -7.07 16.34
C PRO A 24 -2.88 -7.83 16.12
N ASP A 25 -3.72 -7.96 17.14
CA ASP A 25 -4.94 -8.76 17.08
C ASP A 25 -6.21 -7.94 16.82
N HIS A 26 -6.10 -6.61 16.72
CA HIS A 26 -7.24 -5.78 16.35
C HIS A 26 -7.48 -5.83 14.85
N VAL A 27 -8.75 -5.71 14.46
CA VAL A 27 -9.12 -5.66 13.04
C VAL A 27 -8.64 -4.33 12.46
N ALA A 28 -7.79 -4.40 11.44
CA ALA A 28 -7.27 -3.22 10.76
C ALA A 28 -8.17 -2.80 9.60
N ILE A 29 -8.62 -3.78 8.81
CA ILE A 29 -9.37 -3.54 7.57
C ILE A 29 -10.46 -4.59 7.47
N ARG A 30 -11.66 -4.11 7.11
CA ARG A 30 -12.79 -4.97 6.80
C ARG A 30 -13.29 -4.59 5.41
N TYR A 31 -13.46 -5.57 4.55
CA TYR A 31 -13.92 -5.32 3.18
C TYR A 31 -14.77 -6.48 2.68
N VAL A 32 -15.54 -6.20 1.62
CA VAL A 32 -16.35 -7.20 0.96
C VAL A 32 -15.52 -7.81 -0.18
N ALA A 33 -15.50 -9.14 -0.22
CA ALA A 33 -14.78 -9.87 -1.26
C ALA A 33 -15.42 -9.69 -2.64
N GLU A 34 -14.77 -10.20 -3.68
CA GLU A 34 -15.25 -10.07 -5.07
C GLU A 34 -16.62 -10.68 -5.31
N ASP A 35 -17.03 -11.67 -4.51
CA ASP A 35 -18.36 -12.26 -4.61
C ASP A 35 -19.50 -11.29 -4.20
N GLY A 36 -19.15 -10.13 -3.65
CA GLY A 36 -20.12 -9.13 -3.19
C GLY A 36 -20.83 -9.49 -1.91
N LYS A 37 -20.49 -10.59 -1.25
CA LYS A 37 -21.20 -11.13 -0.08
C LYS A 37 -20.29 -11.42 1.11
N THR A 38 -19.13 -12.01 0.87
CA THR A 38 -18.23 -12.42 1.94
C THR A 38 -17.51 -11.20 2.52
N VAL A 39 -17.64 -11.04 3.85
CA VAL A 39 -16.89 -10.01 4.56
C VAL A 39 -15.56 -10.58 5.00
N VAL A 40 -14.47 -9.92 4.60
CA VAL A 40 -13.12 -10.31 4.98
C VAL A 40 -12.59 -9.31 5.99
N GLU A 41 -12.00 -9.82 7.07
CA GLU A 41 -11.34 -9.00 8.07
C GLU A 41 -9.86 -9.32 8.09
N LYS A 42 -9.03 -8.27 8.10
CA LYS A 42 -7.59 -8.40 8.27
C LYS A 42 -7.19 -7.77 9.59
N LYS A 43 -6.53 -8.55 10.42
CA LYS A 43 -5.92 -8.05 11.66
C LYS A 43 -4.69 -7.23 11.33
N TYR A 44 -4.28 -6.35 12.23
CA TYR A 44 -3.08 -5.56 12.02
C TYR A 44 -1.85 -6.42 11.74
N ARG A 45 -1.68 -7.56 12.44
CA ARG A 45 -0.55 -8.47 12.17
C ARG A 45 -0.55 -9.00 10.74
N GLU A 46 -1.74 -9.32 10.21
CA GLU A 46 -1.89 -9.84 8.85
C GLU A 46 -1.61 -8.75 7.82
N TYR A 47 -2.15 -7.57 8.07
CA TYR A 47 -1.91 -6.41 7.21
C TYR A 47 -0.42 -6.04 7.18
N ALA A 48 0.22 -5.99 8.35
CA ALA A 48 1.65 -5.70 8.46
C ALA A 48 2.48 -6.75 7.72
N GLN A 49 2.11 -8.03 7.81
CA GLN A 49 2.80 -9.10 7.09
C GLN A 49 2.70 -8.92 5.58
N ASP A 50 1.51 -8.59 5.09
CA ASP A 50 1.30 -8.34 3.65
C ASP A 50 2.07 -7.13 3.18
N ILE A 51 2.14 -6.06 4.00
CA ILE A 51 2.97 -4.89 3.70
C ILE A 51 4.44 -5.28 3.58
N ARG A 52 4.96 -6.10 4.49
CA ARG A 52 6.36 -6.53 4.45
C ARG A 52 6.66 -7.41 3.24
N ARG A 53 5.71 -8.24 2.82
CA ARG A 53 5.83 -9.03 1.59
C ARG A 53 5.90 -8.11 0.37
N MET A 54 5.09 -7.07 0.35
CA MET A 54 5.12 -6.07 -0.71
C MET A 54 6.47 -5.35 -0.74
N VAL A 55 7.01 -4.98 0.43
CA VAL A 55 8.34 -4.36 0.52
C VAL A 55 9.41 -5.27 -0.09
N ALA A 56 9.38 -6.57 0.24
CA ALA A 56 10.33 -7.52 -0.31
C ALA A 56 10.23 -7.61 -1.83
N TYR A 57 9.01 -7.68 -2.35
CA TYR A 57 8.76 -7.68 -3.80
C TYR A 57 9.31 -6.41 -4.46
N LEU A 58 9.00 -5.25 -3.90
CA LEU A 58 9.42 -3.97 -4.46
C LEU A 58 10.94 -3.83 -4.47
N LYS A 59 11.61 -4.25 -3.42
CA LYS A 59 13.08 -4.20 -3.35
C LYS A 59 13.74 -5.16 -4.33
N ALA A 60 13.09 -6.28 -4.63
CA ALA A 60 13.58 -7.22 -5.63
C ALA A 60 13.43 -6.66 -7.04
N GLU A 61 12.30 -6.01 -7.33
CA GLU A 61 12.03 -5.43 -8.65
C GLU A 61 12.81 -4.14 -8.89
N VAL A 62 12.98 -3.32 -7.84
CA VAL A 62 13.68 -2.03 -7.91
C VAL A 62 14.70 -1.99 -6.79
N PRO A 63 15.91 -2.57 -6.97
CA PRO A 63 16.91 -2.63 -5.89
C PRO A 63 17.33 -1.27 -5.33
N ASP A 64 17.30 -0.22 -6.16
CA ASP A 64 17.62 1.15 -5.77
C ASP A 64 16.37 1.99 -5.52
N ILE A 65 15.37 1.40 -4.89
CA ILE A 65 14.02 1.99 -4.77
C ILE A 65 13.98 3.30 -3.97
N LYS A 66 14.92 3.54 -3.08
CA LYS A 66 14.91 4.74 -2.24
C LYS A 66 14.84 6.01 -3.09
N GLY A 67 13.77 6.79 -2.89
CA GLY A 67 13.54 8.03 -3.64
C GLY A 67 13.01 7.83 -5.06
N ARG A 68 12.85 6.58 -5.52
CA ARG A 68 12.31 6.30 -6.85
C ARG A 68 10.79 6.38 -6.84
N ARG A 69 10.22 6.86 -7.93
CA ARG A 69 8.76 6.99 -8.06
C ARG A 69 8.15 5.67 -8.48
N ILE A 70 7.20 5.21 -7.69
CA ILE A 70 6.43 3.97 -7.94
C ILE A 70 4.99 4.38 -8.15
N VAL A 71 4.45 4.13 -9.33
CA VAL A 71 3.06 4.44 -9.66
C VAL A 71 2.16 3.30 -9.18
N LEU A 72 1.10 3.68 -8.49
CA LEU A 72 0.02 2.79 -8.11
C LEU A 72 -1.24 3.21 -8.86
N LEU A 73 -1.63 2.38 -9.83
CA LEU A 73 -2.79 2.58 -10.68
C LEU A 73 -3.82 1.51 -10.32
N SER A 74 -4.67 1.82 -9.35
CA SER A 74 -5.55 0.82 -8.77
C SER A 74 -6.87 1.44 -8.32
N ARG A 75 -7.91 0.60 -8.32
CA ARG A 75 -9.16 0.90 -7.62
C ARG A 75 -8.92 0.81 -6.10
N ASN A 76 -9.89 1.30 -5.32
CA ASN A 76 -9.87 1.16 -3.88
C ASN A 76 -10.15 -0.30 -3.52
N CYS A 77 -9.16 -0.99 -2.98
CA CYS A 77 -9.24 -2.39 -2.57
C CYS A 77 -8.19 -2.65 -1.50
N TYR A 78 -8.20 -3.86 -0.93
CA TYR A 78 -7.23 -4.23 0.11
C TYR A 78 -5.80 -4.12 -0.41
N GLU A 79 -5.57 -4.60 -1.63
CA GLU A 79 -4.24 -4.57 -2.27
C GLU A 79 -3.72 -3.14 -2.44
N PHE A 80 -4.60 -2.16 -2.65
CA PHE A 80 -4.22 -0.75 -2.68
C PHE A 80 -3.65 -0.32 -1.33
N CYS A 81 -4.30 -0.74 -0.24
CA CYS A 81 -3.83 -0.41 1.12
C CYS A 81 -2.47 -1.04 1.41
N VAL A 82 -2.26 -2.28 0.97
CA VAL A 82 -0.98 -2.98 1.15
C VAL A 82 0.11 -2.32 0.31
N ALA A 83 -0.17 -2.06 -0.95
CA ALA A 83 0.81 -1.50 -1.88
C ALA A 83 1.22 -0.08 -1.50
N SER A 84 0.28 0.76 -1.09
CA SER A 84 0.58 2.15 -0.75
C SER A 84 1.55 2.24 0.44
N PHE A 85 1.29 1.51 1.52
CA PHE A 85 2.19 1.48 2.66
C PHE A 85 3.49 0.74 2.35
N GLY A 86 3.41 -0.31 1.53
CA GLY A 86 4.60 -1.05 1.10
C GLY A 86 5.59 -0.18 0.33
N ILE A 87 5.09 0.64 -0.59
CA ILE A 87 5.94 1.56 -1.35
C ILE A 87 6.67 2.53 -0.42
N ILE A 88 5.92 3.14 0.50
CA ILE A 88 6.50 4.11 1.44
C ILE A 88 7.51 3.43 2.37
N LEU A 89 7.15 2.27 2.92
CA LEU A 89 8.03 1.53 3.84
C LEU A 89 9.31 1.06 3.14
N ALA A 90 9.23 0.74 1.85
CA ALA A 90 10.40 0.36 1.05
C ALA A 90 11.32 1.54 0.73
N GLY A 91 10.88 2.78 0.98
CA GLY A 91 11.64 3.98 0.68
C GLY A 91 11.31 4.64 -0.65
N GLY A 92 10.33 4.10 -1.38
CA GLY A 92 9.87 4.66 -2.64
C GLY A 92 8.98 5.89 -2.45
N VAL A 93 8.75 6.60 -3.53
CA VAL A 93 7.80 7.71 -3.59
C VAL A 93 6.50 7.19 -4.19
N LEU A 94 5.42 7.22 -3.42
CA LEU A 94 4.11 6.76 -3.86
C LEU A 94 3.48 7.81 -4.78
N VAL A 95 3.14 7.39 -6.00
CA VAL A 95 2.38 8.22 -6.94
C VAL A 95 1.12 7.46 -7.32
N THR A 96 -0.03 7.99 -6.94
CA THR A 96 -1.32 7.38 -7.28
C THR A 96 -1.91 8.06 -8.51
N LEU A 97 -2.38 7.25 -9.45
CA LEU A 97 -3.07 7.74 -10.64
C LEU A 97 -4.46 7.12 -10.71
N ASN A 98 -5.40 7.86 -11.29
CA ASN A 98 -6.78 7.41 -11.39
C ASN A 98 -6.94 6.42 -12.56
N GLN A 99 -7.28 5.17 -12.23
CA GLN A 99 -7.47 4.12 -13.22
C GLN A 99 -8.65 4.34 -14.17
N LYS A 100 -9.56 5.26 -13.83
CA LYS A 100 -10.73 5.58 -14.67
C LYS A 100 -10.41 6.51 -15.82
N LYS A 101 -9.23 7.11 -15.85
CA LYS A 101 -8.78 7.94 -16.95
C LYS A 101 -8.56 7.11 -18.21
N THR A 102 -8.61 7.78 -19.37
CA THR A 102 -8.30 7.14 -20.65
C THR A 102 -6.82 6.77 -20.70
N TRP A 103 -6.49 5.83 -21.57
CA TRP A 103 -5.08 5.46 -21.77
C TRP A 103 -4.24 6.65 -22.26
N GLU A 104 -4.82 7.51 -23.08
CA GLU A 104 -4.14 8.71 -23.55
C GLU A 104 -3.77 9.65 -22.41
N GLU A 105 -4.70 9.89 -21.48
CA GLU A 105 -4.45 10.70 -20.28
C GLU A 105 -3.40 10.08 -19.38
N LEU A 106 -3.50 8.75 -19.16
CA LEU A 106 -2.55 8.02 -18.33
C LEU A 106 -1.15 8.03 -18.94
N GLU A 107 -1.05 7.85 -20.25
CA GLU A 107 0.22 7.88 -20.96
C GLU A 107 0.92 9.23 -20.78
N TYR A 108 0.15 10.31 -20.88
CA TYR A 108 0.67 11.66 -20.64
C TYR A 108 1.20 11.82 -19.19
N GLU A 109 0.40 11.40 -18.20
CA GLU A 109 0.78 11.49 -16.80
C GLU A 109 2.01 10.63 -16.47
N LEU A 110 2.06 9.42 -17.02
CA LEU A 110 3.22 8.53 -16.84
C LEU A 110 4.49 9.13 -17.43
N GLY A 111 4.36 9.81 -18.56
CA GLY A 111 5.48 10.53 -19.17
C GLY A 111 6.03 11.62 -18.26
N LEU A 112 5.16 12.31 -17.52
CA LEU A 112 5.58 13.34 -16.56
C LEU A 112 6.24 12.73 -15.31
N VAL A 113 5.72 11.61 -14.82
CA VAL A 113 6.17 10.97 -13.58
C VAL A 113 7.49 10.21 -13.79
N GLU A 114 7.67 9.60 -14.94
CA GLU A 114 8.83 8.75 -15.23
C GLU A 114 9.06 7.70 -14.13
N PRO A 115 8.08 6.77 -13.92
CA PRO A 115 8.16 5.84 -12.81
C PRO A 115 9.21 4.75 -13.01
N ALA A 116 9.78 4.27 -11.91
CA ALA A 116 10.64 3.11 -11.91
C ALA A 116 9.85 1.81 -12.05
N LEU A 117 8.60 1.81 -11.57
CA LEU A 117 7.70 0.66 -11.61
C LEU A 117 6.25 1.15 -11.60
N ILE A 118 5.38 0.42 -12.26
CA ILE A 118 3.94 0.66 -12.26
C ILE A 118 3.25 -0.59 -11.72
N LEU A 119 2.50 -0.42 -10.62
CA LEU A 119 1.62 -1.44 -10.09
C LEU A 119 0.22 -1.14 -10.62
N ASN A 120 -0.32 -2.03 -11.45
CA ASN A 120 -1.54 -1.76 -12.20
C ASN A 120 -2.59 -2.85 -11.98
N SER A 121 -3.67 -2.50 -11.29
CA SER A 121 -4.79 -3.43 -11.04
C SER A 121 -5.70 -3.63 -12.27
N ARG A 122 -5.58 -2.80 -13.31
CA ARG A 122 -6.39 -2.95 -14.54
C ARG A 122 -6.01 -4.18 -15.35
N LEU A 123 -4.81 -4.70 -15.13
CA LEU A 123 -4.30 -5.88 -15.85
C LEU A 123 -4.52 -7.19 -15.09
N MET A 124 -5.14 -7.11 -13.94
CA MET A 124 -5.45 -8.28 -13.11
C MET A 124 -6.89 -8.73 -13.31
#